data_ec96209a4074d579a72903228ee12fcc
#
_entry.id   ec96209a4074d579a72903228ee12fcc
#
_cell.length_a   1.000
_cell.length_b   1.000
_cell.length_c   1.000
_cell.angle_alpha   90.00
_cell.angle_beta   90.00
_cell.angle_gamma   90.00
#
_symmetry.space_group_name_H-M   'P 1'
#
loop_
_entity.id
_entity.type
_entity.pdbx_description
1 polymer ?
#
loop_
_entity_poly.entity_id
_entity_poly.type
_entity_poly.pdbx_seq_one_letter_code
_entity_poly.pdbx_strand_id
1 'polypeptide(L)'
;VYDGASLGAALASACQPGDRILLPRAALGNQEILEALAGRPDVQVEDVATYETYYPRQEVIDQRKKVEEGELDLAVFTGASTVRGFAQAVPELNFRKVTAACIGRQTREAALKLGMEAYMAKEATMDSLVELVAELAERKKQR
;
A
#
# COMPACT_ATOMS: atom_id res chain seq x y z
N VAL A 1 11.07 -4.32 -9.24
CA VAL A 1 9.76 -3.82 -8.84
C VAL A 1 9.09 -4.90 -7.99
N TYR A 2 8.59 -4.53 -6.80
CA TYR A 2 7.99 -5.46 -5.84
C TYR A 2 6.48 -5.23 -5.85
N ASP A 3 5.78 -5.76 -6.88
CA ASP A 3 4.32 -5.72 -6.95
C ASP A 3 3.74 -7.00 -7.57
N GLY A 4 2.42 -7.15 -7.45
CA GLY A 4 1.71 -8.34 -7.92
C GLY A 4 1.80 -8.53 -9.43
N ALA A 5 1.76 -7.45 -10.20
CA ALA A 5 1.86 -7.51 -11.67
C ALA A 5 3.22 -8.05 -12.13
N SER A 6 4.32 -7.51 -11.55
CA SER A 6 5.68 -7.95 -11.88
C SER A 6 5.91 -9.41 -11.48
N LEU A 7 5.42 -9.83 -10.30
CA LEU A 7 5.51 -11.23 -9.87
C LEU A 7 4.68 -12.14 -10.77
N GLY A 8 3.46 -11.75 -11.11
CA GLY A 8 2.58 -12.51 -12.01
C GLY A 8 3.19 -12.70 -13.40
N ALA A 9 3.76 -11.64 -13.97
CA ALA A 9 4.45 -11.71 -15.26
C ALA A 9 5.69 -12.62 -15.22
N ALA A 10 6.48 -12.56 -14.15
CA ALA A 10 7.64 -13.43 -13.96
C ALA A 10 7.23 -14.89 -13.83
N LEU A 11 6.17 -15.19 -13.05
CA LEU A 11 5.62 -16.53 -12.92
C LEU A 11 5.09 -17.06 -14.26
N ALA A 12 4.30 -16.25 -14.98
CA ALA A 12 3.76 -16.63 -16.29
C ALA A 12 4.88 -16.99 -17.30
N SER A 13 6.03 -16.31 -17.21
CA SER A 13 7.19 -16.59 -18.07
C SER A 13 8.00 -17.81 -17.63
N ALA A 14 8.09 -18.05 -16.31
CA ALA A 14 8.94 -19.10 -15.76
C ALA A 14 8.27 -20.49 -15.75
N CYS A 15 6.93 -20.54 -15.62
CA CYS A 15 6.19 -21.78 -15.50
C CYS A 15 6.19 -22.59 -16.80
N GLN A 16 6.28 -23.92 -16.64
CA GLN A 16 6.14 -24.89 -17.70
C GLN A 16 4.69 -25.41 -17.81
N PRO A 17 4.25 -25.92 -18.97
CA PRO A 17 2.96 -26.58 -19.11
C PRO A 17 2.79 -27.73 -18.08
N GLY A 18 1.67 -27.71 -17.34
CA GLY A 18 1.37 -28.69 -16.30
C GLY A 18 1.85 -28.31 -14.90
N ASP A 19 2.56 -27.20 -14.74
CA ASP A 19 2.97 -26.71 -13.43
C ASP A 19 1.76 -26.35 -12.55
N ARG A 20 1.95 -26.51 -11.23
CA ARG A 20 0.95 -26.22 -10.20
C ARG A 20 1.49 -25.16 -9.27
N ILE A 21 0.76 -24.04 -9.16
CA ILE A 21 1.12 -22.89 -8.34
C ILE A 21 0.14 -22.81 -7.17
N LEU A 22 0.66 -22.75 -5.95
CA LEU A 22 -0.10 -22.42 -4.75
C LEU A 22 0.17 -20.95 -4.39
N LEU A 23 -0.89 -20.14 -4.25
CA LEU A 23 -0.83 -18.72 -3.86
C LEU A 23 -1.47 -18.50 -2.49
N PRO A 24 -0.73 -18.70 -1.37
CA PRO A 24 -1.22 -18.34 -0.04
C PRO A 24 -1.15 -16.83 0.11
N ARG A 25 -2.30 -16.18 0.30
CA ARG A 25 -2.37 -14.71 0.37
C ARG A 25 -3.55 -14.20 1.20
N ALA A 26 -3.65 -12.89 1.37
CA ALA A 26 -4.79 -12.25 2.03
C ALA A 26 -6.10 -12.50 1.27
N ALA A 27 -7.22 -12.68 1.99
CA ALA A 27 -8.55 -12.89 1.40
C ALA A 27 -8.95 -11.77 0.41
N LEU A 28 -8.60 -10.51 0.73
CA LEU A 28 -8.80 -9.34 -0.14
C LEU A 28 -7.47 -8.91 -0.79
N GLY A 29 -6.70 -9.88 -1.29
CA GLY A 29 -5.44 -9.61 -1.99
C GLY A 29 -5.65 -8.99 -3.38
N ASN A 30 -4.61 -8.30 -3.88
CA ASN A 30 -4.60 -7.76 -5.23
C ASN A 30 -4.72 -8.88 -6.28
N GLN A 31 -5.54 -8.67 -7.31
CA GLN A 31 -5.81 -9.66 -8.35
C GLN A 31 -4.74 -9.71 -9.47
N GLU A 32 -3.78 -8.78 -9.49
CA GLU A 32 -2.78 -8.64 -10.57
C GLU A 32 -2.01 -9.95 -10.88
N ILE A 33 -1.71 -10.78 -9.86
CA ILE A 33 -1.04 -12.07 -10.07
C ILE A 33 -1.96 -13.04 -10.82
N LEU A 34 -3.23 -13.13 -10.42
CA LEU A 34 -4.21 -14.01 -11.05
C LEU A 34 -4.51 -13.57 -12.48
N GLU A 35 -4.63 -12.27 -12.70
CA GLU A 35 -4.83 -11.69 -14.05
C GLU A 35 -3.66 -12.02 -14.97
N ALA A 36 -2.42 -11.90 -14.48
CA ALA A 36 -1.23 -12.25 -15.27
C ALA A 36 -1.16 -13.77 -15.60
N LEU A 37 -1.64 -14.63 -14.69
CA LEU A 37 -1.66 -16.09 -14.89
C LEU A 37 -2.88 -16.57 -15.69
N ALA A 38 -3.93 -15.75 -15.83
CA ALA A 38 -5.12 -16.10 -16.60
C ALA A 38 -4.81 -16.41 -18.10
N GLY A 39 -3.72 -15.85 -18.64
CA GLY A 39 -3.20 -16.15 -19.97
C GLY A 39 -2.50 -17.51 -20.12
N ARG A 40 -2.37 -18.29 -19.03
CA ARG A 40 -1.68 -19.59 -18.97
C ARG A 40 -2.63 -20.72 -18.55
N PRO A 41 -3.57 -21.13 -19.43
CA PRO A 41 -4.53 -22.20 -19.12
C PRO A 41 -3.88 -23.58 -18.94
N ASP A 42 -2.62 -23.71 -19.33
CA ASP A 42 -1.77 -24.87 -19.17
C ASP A 42 -1.13 -24.98 -17.77
N VAL A 43 -1.28 -23.96 -16.92
CA VAL A 43 -0.79 -23.92 -15.53
C VAL A 43 -1.97 -23.95 -14.56
N GLN A 44 -1.88 -24.78 -13.52
CA GLN A 44 -2.90 -24.88 -12.49
C GLN A 44 -2.56 -23.87 -11.36
N VAL A 45 -3.50 -22.98 -11.03
CA VAL A 45 -3.32 -22.00 -9.97
C VAL A 45 -4.34 -22.26 -8.86
N GLU A 46 -3.86 -22.47 -7.64
CA GLU A 46 -4.67 -22.61 -6.44
C GLU A 46 -4.47 -21.38 -5.56
N ASP A 47 -5.50 -20.52 -5.50
CA ASP A 47 -5.52 -19.29 -4.70
C ASP A 47 -6.12 -19.59 -3.31
N VAL A 48 -5.31 -19.48 -2.26
CA VAL A 48 -5.70 -19.82 -0.90
C VAL A 48 -5.65 -18.60 0.01
N ALA A 49 -6.82 -18.19 0.51
CA ALA A 49 -6.92 -17.17 1.54
C ALA A 49 -6.40 -17.72 2.88
N THR A 50 -5.27 -17.22 3.34
CA THR A 50 -4.62 -17.65 4.59
C THR A 50 -4.81 -16.68 5.74
N TYR A 51 -5.17 -15.43 5.46
CA TYR A 51 -5.48 -14.42 6.47
C TYR A 51 -6.42 -13.35 5.92
N GLU A 52 -7.04 -12.61 6.84
CA GLU A 52 -7.87 -11.45 6.56
C GLU A 52 -7.36 -10.24 7.34
N THR A 53 -7.39 -9.06 6.71
CA THR A 53 -7.04 -7.82 7.38
C THR A 53 -8.28 -7.25 8.06
N TYR A 54 -8.24 -7.17 9.38
CA TYR A 54 -9.28 -6.58 10.20
C TYR A 54 -8.83 -5.20 10.69
N TYR A 55 -9.73 -4.22 10.60
CA TYR A 55 -9.51 -2.86 11.11
C TYR A 55 -10.41 -2.64 12.34
N PRO A 56 -9.89 -2.83 13.57
CA PRO A 56 -10.67 -2.56 14.77
C PRO A 56 -11.01 -1.07 14.82
N ARG A 57 -12.24 -0.75 15.23
CA ARG A 57 -12.59 0.63 15.55
C ARG A 57 -11.80 1.05 16.78
N GLN A 58 -10.80 1.89 16.59
CA GLN A 58 -10.15 2.64 17.67
C GLN A 58 -10.55 4.10 17.51
N GLU A 59 -11.01 4.69 18.61
CA GLU A 59 -11.21 6.13 18.65
C GLU A 59 -9.82 6.78 18.72
N VAL A 60 -9.38 7.33 17.60
CA VAL A 60 -8.10 8.05 17.47
C VAL A 60 -8.37 9.56 17.35
N ILE A 61 -9.24 10.06 18.23
CA ILE A 61 -9.71 11.46 18.25
C ILE A 61 -8.53 12.42 18.33
N ASP A 62 -7.53 12.12 19.14
CA ASP A 62 -6.36 12.99 19.34
C ASP A 62 -5.53 13.12 18.07
N GLN A 63 -5.35 12.05 17.31
CA GLN A 63 -4.59 12.08 16.05
C GLN A 63 -5.31 12.90 14.97
N ARG A 64 -6.63 12.79 14.89
CA ARG A 64 -7.43 13.63 14.00
C ARG A 64 -7.23 15.10 14.30
N LYS A 65 -7.37 15.48 15.57
CA LYS A 65 -7.19 16.87 16.03
C LYS A 65 -5.80 17.40 15.69
N LYS A 66 -4.75 16.63 15.96
CA LYS A 66 -3.36 16.99 15.62
C LYS A 66 -3.15 17.23 14.13
N VAL A 67 -3.77 16.44 13.26
CA VAL A 67 -3.70 16.67 11.80
C VAL A 67 -4.43 17.95 11.42
N GLU A 68 -5.64 18.17 11.96
CA GLU A 68 -6.46 19.34 11.67
C GLU A 68 -5.79 20.66 12.15
N GLU A 69 -5.12 20.63 13.28
CA GLU A 69 -4.37 21.73 13.89
C GLU A 69 -2.97 21.94 13.29
N GLY A 70 -2.53 21.03 12.41
CA GLY A 70 -1.22 21.12 11.75
C GLY A 70 -0.04 20.71 12.63
N GLU A 71 -0.29 19.96 13.71
CA GLU A 71 0.74 19.44 14.61
C GLU A 71 1.48 18.22 14.05
N LEU A 72 0.89 17.57 13.04
CA LEU A 72 1.52 16.44 12.35
C LEU A 72 1.95 16.85 10.94
N ASP A 73 3.21 16.65 10.67
CA ASP A 73 3.82 17.04 9.40
C ASP A 73 3.65 16.01 8.30
N LEU A 74 3.80 14.74 8.63
CA LEU A 74 3.82 13.64 7.68
C LEU A 74 3.11 12.41 8.25
N ALA A 75 2.40 11.69 7.39
CA ALA A 75 1.94 10.34 7.64
C ALA A 75 2.78 9.34 6.83
N VAL A 76 3.33 8.33 7.49
CA VAL A 76 4.20 7.32 6.86
C VAL A 76 3.46 6.01 6.72
N PHE A 77 3.38 5.48 5.50
CA PHE A 77 2.62 4.27 5.19
C PHE A 77 3.51 3.21 4.53
N THR A 78 3.56 2.03 5.16
CA THR A 78 4.31 0.87 4.66
C THR A 78 3.45 -0.13 3.87
N GLY A 79 2.16 0.15 3.68
CA GLY A 79 1.25 -0.70 2.93
C GLY A 79 -0.11 -0.03 2.68
N ALA A 80 -0.80 -0.44 1.61
CA ALA A 80 -2.13 0.07 1.28
C ALA A 80 -3.19 -0.26 2.36
N SER A 81 -3.00 -1.35 3.10
CA SER A 81 -3.87 -1.71 4.23
C SER A 81 -3.76 -0.70 5.38
N THR A 82 -2.56 -0.19 5.67
CA THR A 82 -2.37 0.83 6.71
C THR A 82 -3.02 2.18 6.32
N VAL A 83 -3.00 2.54 5.04
CA VAL A 83 -3.74 3.71 4.53
C VAL A 83 -5.24 3.55 4.75
N ARG A 84 -5.80 2.38 4.40
CA ARG A 84 -7.23 2.09 4.62
C ARG A 84 -7.60 2.07 6.10
N GLY A 85 -6.76 1.44 6.93
CA GLY A 85 -6.96 1.42 8.39
C GLY A 85 -6.95 2.82 8.99
N PHE A 86 -6.02 3.67 8.58
CA PHE A 86 -5.99 5.07 8.99
C PHE A 86 -7.27 5.81 8.60
N ALA A 87 -7.75 5.65 7.35
CA ALA A 87 -8.97 6.28 6.90
C ALA A 87 -10.21 5.84 7.71
N GLN A 88 -10.27 4.58 8.12
CA GLN A 88 -11.36 4.08 8.97
C GLN A 88 -11.26 4.58 10.42
N ALA A 89 -10.04 4.78 10.92
CA ALA A 89 -9.82 5.28 12.27
C ALA A 89 -10.15 6.78 12.42
N VAL A 90 -10.08 7.56 11.32
CA VAL A 90 -10.34 9.01 11.30
C VAL A 90 -11.30 9.41 10.16
N PRO A 91 -12.54 8.89 10.12
CA PRO A 91 -13.42 8.99 8.95
C PRO A 91 -13.80 10.41 8.55
N GLU A 92 -13.78 11.36 9.49
CA GLU A 92 -14.16 12.76 9.24
C GLU A 92 -12.96 13.67 8.97
N LEU A 93 -11.75 13.10 8.89
CA LEU A 93 -10.54 13.88 8.62
C LEU A 93 -10.55 14.43 7.19
N ASN A 94 -10.18 15.69 7.04
CA ASN A 94 -9.87 16.24 5.72
C ASN A 94 -8.50 15.72 5.24
N PHE A 95 -8.52 14.63 4.48
CA PHE A 95 -7.30 13.98 3.98
C PHE A 95 -6.44 14.86 3.07
N ARG A 96 -6.97 15.95 2.52
CA ARG A 96 -6.17 16.94 1.76
C ARG A 96 -5.14 17.68 2.61
N LYS A 97 -5.29 17.65 3.94
CA LYS A 97 -4.32 18.19 4.89
C LYS A 97 -3.19 17.22 5.24
N VAL A 98 -3.27 15.98 4.75
CA VAL A 98 -2.31 14.93 5.06
C VAL A 98 -1.29 14.82 3.93
N THR A 99 -0.02 15.03 4.26
CA THR A 99 1.11 14.68 3.40
C THR A 99 1.56 13.26 3.73
N ALA A 100 1.54 12.37 2.75
CA ALA A 100 1.82 10.94 2.93
C ALA A 100 3.14 10.54 2.28
N ALA A 101 4.03 9.91 3.05
CA ALA A 101 5.22 9.20 2.56
C ALA A 101 4.89 7.71 2.44
N CYS A 102 4.95 7.16 1.24
CA CYS A 102 4.52 5.82 0.92
C CYS A 102 5.69 4.95 0.45
N ILE A 103 5.76 3.70 0.95
CA ILE A 103 6.86 2.78 0.60
C ILE A 103 6.84 2.36 -0.87
N GLY A 104 5.67 2.31 -1.52
CA GLY A 104 5.56 1.84 -2.90
C GLY A 104 4.28 2.30 -3.58
N ARG A 105 4.14 1.91 -4.85
CA ARG A 105 3.08 2.35 -5.78
C ARG A 105 1.68 2.12 -5.24
N GLN A 106 1.35 0.90 -4.81
CA GLN A 106 0.00 0.56 -4.33
C GLN A 106 -0.39 1.36 -3.07
N THR A 107 0.57 1.62 -2.18
CA THR A 107 0.38 2.43 -0.97
C THR A 107 0.09 3.88 -1.35
N ARG A 108 0.88 4.44 -2.29
CA ARG A 108 0.68 5.80 -2.80
C ARG A 108 -0.67 5.96 -3.49
N GLU A 109 -1.07 5.02 -4.35
CA GLU A 109 -2.37 5.04 -5.02
C GLU A 109 -3.54 5.00 -4.03
N ALA A 110 -3.43 4.22 -2.96
CA ALA A 110 -4.43 4.19 -1.89
C ALA A 110 -4.55 5.55 -1.18
N ALA A 111 -3.43 6.21 -0.89
CA ALA A 111 -3.40 7.54 -0.27
C ALA A 111 -3.98 8.63 -1.20
N LEU A 112 -3.62 8.61 -2.49
CA LEU A 112 -4.16 9.54 -3.49
C LEU A 112 -5.67 9.41 -3.67
N LYS A 113 -6.23 8.19 -3.63
CA LYS A 113 -7.68 7.95 -3.71
C LYS A 113 -8.46 8.59 -2.57
N LEU A 114 -7.82 8.80 -1.43
CA LEU A 114 -8.39 9.51 -0.27
C LEU A 114 -8.21 11.04 -0.35
N GLY A 115 -7.47 11.51 -1.34
CA GLY A 115 -7.18 12.94 -1.53
C GLY A 115 -5.94 13.44 -0.80
N MET A 116 -5.09 12.56 -0.25
CA MET A 116 -3.83 12.94 0.38
C MET A 116 -2.82 13.46 -0.65
N GLU A 117 -1.93 14.36 -0.25
CA GLU A 117 -0.73 14.67 -1.00
C GLU A 117 0.29 13.54 -0.77
N ALA A 118 0.47 12.64 -1.75
CA ALA A 118 1.20 11.39 -1.53
C ALA A 118 2.46 11.26 -2.39
N TYR A 119 3.56 10.98 -1.73
CA TYR A 119 4.89 10.77 -2.29
C TYR A 119 5.31 9.30 -2.11
N MET A 120 6.14 8.80 -3.02
CA MET A 120 6.60 7.41 -3.03
C MET A 120 8.10 7.34 -2.88
N ALA A 121 8.60 6.42 -2.07
CA ALA A 121 10.01 6.09 -1.98
C ALA A 121 10.56 5.60 -3.34
N LYS A 122 11.83 5.86 -3.61
CA LYS A 122 12.49 5.47 -4.87
C LYS A 122 12.53 3.95 -5.03
N GLU A 123 12.75 3.26 -3.92
CA GLU A 123 12.73 1.81 -3.81
C GLU A 123 11.77 1.38 -2.69
N ALA A 124 11.18 0.19 -2.81
CA ALA A 124 10.25 -0.35 -1.81
C ALA A 124 11.02 -0.94 -0.61
N THR A 125 11.88 -0.13 0.01
CA THR A 125 12.70 -0.47 1.19
C THR A 125 12.46 0.54 2.31
N MET A 126 12.75 0.14 3.55
CA MET A 126 12.62 1.03 4.70
C MET A 126 13.62 2.19 4.63
N ASP A 127 14.85 1.92 4.17
CA ASP A 127 15.88 2.95 4.04
C ASP A 127 15.46 4.04 3.07
N SER A 128 14.96 3.66 1.88
CA SER A 128 14.46 4.61 0.89
C SER A 128 13.22 5.39 1.37
N LEU A 129 12.38 4.76 2.20
CA LEU A 129 11.25 5.45 2.83
C LEU A 129 11.72 6.49 3.87
N VAL A 130 12.74 6.18 4.67
CA VAL A 130 13.35 7.12 5.62
C VAL A 130 13.98 8.31 4.90
N GLU A 131 14.71 8.08 3.80
CA GLU A 131 15.24 9.16 2.96
C GLU A 131 14.14 10.08 2.44
N LEU A 132 13.04 9.52 1.93
CA LEU A 132 11.89 10.30 1.49
C LEU A 132 11.29 11.15 2.62
N VAL A 133 11.13 10.58 3.81
CA VAL A 133 10.60 11.29 4.98
C VAL A 133 11.49 12.46 5.35
N ALA A 134 12.82 12.28 5.38
CA ALA A 134 13.78 13.34 5.67
C ALA A 134 13.69 14.47 4.63
N GLU A 135 13.64 14.13 3.34
CA GLU A 135 13.50 15.09 2.25
C GLU A 135 12.21 15.92 2.36
N LEU A 136 11.06 15.29 2.66
CA LEU A 136 9.78 15.96 2.81
C LEU A 136 9.74 16.87 4.05
N ALA A 137 10.36 16.43 5.15
CA ALA A 137 10.46 17.23 6.37
C ALA A 137 11.28 18.52 6.16
N GLU A 138 12.38 18.44 5.41
CA GLU A 138 13.19 19.61 5.06
C GLU A 138 12.45 20.59 4.16
N ARG A 139 11.75 20.09 3.15
CA ARG A 139 10.92 20.94 2.26
C ARG A 139 9.85 21.74 3.03
N LYS A 140 9.30 21.16 4.08
CA LYS A 140 8.27 21.81 4.89
C LYS A 140 8.83 22.91 5.79
N LYS A 141 10.07 22.77 6.27
CA LYS A 141 10.75 23.80 7.06
C LYS A 141 11.12 25.06 6.25
N GLN A 142 11.18 24.93 4.91
CA GLN A 142 11.54 26.03 4.01
C GLN A 142 10.34 26.81 3.48
N ARG A 143 9.11 26.39 3.83
CA ARG A 143 7.84 27.08 3.51
C ARG A 143 7.33 27.89 4.70
#